data_25cf48db812f32abffd956661daead26
#
_entry.id   25cf48db812f32abffd956661daead26
#
_cell.length_a   1.000
_cell.length_b   1.000
_cell.length_c   1.000
_cell.angle_alpha   90.00
_cell.angle_beta   90.00
_cell.angle_gamma   90.00
#
_symmetry.space_group_name_H-M   'P 1'
#
loop_
_entity.id
_entity.type
_entity.pdbx_description
1 polymer ?
#
loop_
_entity_poly.entity_id
_entity_poly.type
_entity_poly.pdbx_seq_one_letter_code
_entity_poly.pdbx_strand_id
1 'polypeptide(L)'
;FNLTVMKKITVLSGLLLLAGLAAQAQERVAEYNVRPAVTVRTPLQGDSINFKGDKFTTGNLLKTKVSLDFDGGRYERMVADTAGYVTVAKADKDNLFYLFATNLRAERFMKGKLNVYSPARFEVFVNGESKQVKETAEDSLSQVRPTAVSLRMDPEADYEIVIKLLSSADDKMQPMLKCEFEKE
;
A
#
# COMPACT_ATOMS: atom_id res chain seq x y z
N PHE A 1 18.38 -21.25 -31.38
CA PHE A 1 17.91 -21.41 -30.01
C PHE A 1 18.36 -20.19 -29.20
N ASN A 2 17.51 -19.16 -29.13
CA ASN A 2 17.78 -17.97 -28.32
C ASN A 2 17.06 -18.15 -26.98
N LEU A 3 17.83 -18.46 -25.95
CA LEU A 3 17.37 -18.42 -24.57
C LEU A 3 17.34 -16.95 -24.15
N THR A 4 16.17 -16.33 -24.19
CA THR A 4 15.98 -15.00 -23.63
C THR A 4 16.03 -15.13 -22.12
N VAL A 5 17.18 -14.83 -21.55
CA VAL A 5 17.33 -14.68 -20.09
C VAL A 5 16.55 -13.43 -19.70
N MET A 6 15.35 -13.63 -19.18
CA MET A 6 14.62 -12.56 -18.49
C MET A 6 15.45 -12.14 -17.27
N LYS A 7 16.19 -11.06 -17.40
CA LYS A 7 16.77 -10.36 -16.26
C LYS A 7 15.59 -9.82 -15.43
N LYS A 8 15.26 -10.51 -14.34
CA LYS A 8 14.47 -9.91 -13.27
C LYS A 8 15.28 -8.75 -12.73
N ILE A 9 14.90 -7.54 -13.12
CA ILE A 9 15.44 -6.34 -12.50
C ILE A 9 14.82 -6.32 -11.10
N THR A 10 15.57 -6.79 -10.13
CA THR A 10 15.20 -6.65 -8.73
C THR A 10 15.25 -5.16 -8.42
N VAL A 11 14.09 -4.54 -8.33
CA VAL A 11 13.97 -3.17 -7.86
C VAL A 11 14.48 -3.16 -6.42
N LEU A 12 15.70 -2.68 -6.23
CA LEU A 12 16.35 -2.57 -4.93
C LEU A 12 15.78 -1.31 -4.22
N SER A 13 14.51 -1.37 -3.89
CA SER A 13 13.87 -0.40 -3.02
C SER A 13 14.16 -0.80 -1.57
N GLY A 14 14.54 0.17 -0.77
CA GLY A 14 14.96 0.09 0.62
C GLY A 14 14.60 -1.23 1.32
N LEU A 15 15.53 -2.16 1.36
CA LEU A 15 15.38 -3.40 2.07
C LEU A 15 15.37 -3.08 3.58
N LEU A 16 14.22 -3.20 4.21
CA LEU A 16 14.14 -3.13 5.67
C LEU A 16 14.63 -4.48 6.23
N LEU A 17 15.86 -4.51 6.71
CA LEU A 17 16.43 -5.65 7.41
C LEU A 17 15.87 -5.64 8.83
N LEU A 18 14.97 -6.56 9.14
CA LEU A 18 14.43 -6.77 10.48
C LEU A 18 15.47 -7.54 11.31
N ALA A 19 16.42 -6.80 11.89
CA ALA A 19 17.40 -7.38 12.79
C ALA A 19 16.77 -7.75 14.13
N GLY A 20 17.01 -8.97 14.59
CA GLY A 20 16.41 -9.50 15.82
C GLY A 20 17.05 -8.96 17.08
N LEU A 21 16.64 -7.79 17.55
CA LEU A 21 16.92 -7.33 18.91
C LEU A 21 15.67 -7.46 19.77
N ALA A 22 15.85 -8.01 20.95
CA ALA A 22 14.82 -8.21 21.94
C ALA A 22 14.39 -6.88 22.56
N ALA A 23 13.38 -6.30 22.02
CA ALA A 23 12.41 -5.38 22.60
C ALA A 23 11.26 -5.29 21.60
N GLN A 24 10.05 -5.09 22.04
CA GLN A 24 8.87 -4.87 21.17
C GLN A 24 9.05 -3.56 20.40
N ALA A 25 10.04 -3.49 19.52
CA ALA A 25 10.31 -2.33 18.70
C ALA A 25 9.46 -2.45 17.44
N GLN A 26 8.53 -1.55 17.27
CA GLN A 26 7.88 -1.31 15.98
C GLN A 26 8.93 -0.74 15.04
N GLU A 27 9.23 -1.47 13.98
CA GLU A 27 10.14 -1.00 12.94
C GLU A 27 9.34 -0.27 11.86
N ARG A 28 9.68 0.99 11.63
CA ARG A 28 9.04 1.82 10.60
C ARG A 28 9.64 1.54 9.24
N VAL A 29 8.79 1.45 8.24
CA VAL A 29 9.23 1.48 6.85
C VAL A 29 9.64 2.91 6.50
N ALA A 30 10.92 3.12 6.22
CA ALA A 30 11.47 4.45 5.98
C ALA A 30 11.32 4.93 4.54
N GLU A 31 11.18 4.02 3.59
CA GLU A 31 11.23 4.32 2.16
C GLU A 31 10.25 3.44 1.37
N TYR A 32 9.70 4.04 0.32
CA TYR A 32 8.80 3.37 -0.62
C TYR A 32 9.17 3.73 -2.04
N ASN A 33 8.99 2.80 -2.96
CA ASN A 33 8.83 3.13 -4.36
C ASN A 33 7.37 3.48 -4.61
N VAL A 34 7.12 4.68 -5.09
CA VAL A 34 5.78 5.17 -5.34
C VAL A 34 5.57 5.29 -6.84
N ARG A 35 4.61 4.56 -7.36
CA ARG A 35 4.21 4.66 -8.75
C ARG A 35 3.30 5.87 -8.93
N PRO A 36 3.45 6.65 -10.02
CA PRO A 36 2.60 7.77 -10.33
C PRO A 36 1.12 7.40 -10.35
N ALA A 37 0.29 8.36 -9.98
CA ALA A 37 -1.15 8.19 -9.91
C ALA A 37 -1.76 7.68 -11.22
N VAL A 38 -2.66 6.73 -11.08
CA VAL A 38 -3.51 6.25 -12.16
C VAL A 38 -4.90 6.82 -11.95
N THR A 39 -5.38 7.61 -12.91
CA THR A 39 -6.72 8.19 -12.85
C THR A 39 -7.79 7.11 -12.99
N VAL A 40 -8.75 7.12 -12.08
CA VAL A 40 -9.91 6.24 -12.11
C VAL A 40 -11.17 7.07 -12.16
N ARG A 41 -11.89 6.94 -13.24
CA ARG A 41 -13.17 7.66 -13.40
C ARG A 41 -14.21 7.10 -12.45
N THR A 42 -14.92 7.99 -11.78
CA THR A 42 -16.14 7.60 -11.08
C THR A 42 -17.17 7.17 -12.13
N PRO A 43 -17.85 6.04 -11.95
CA PRO A 43 -19.01 5.73 -12.80
C PRO A 43 -19.99 6.89 -12.80
N LEU A 44 -20.53 7.22 -13.95
CA LEU A 44 -21.52 8.29 -14.07
C LEU A 44 -22.60 8.12 -13.02
N GLN A 45 -22.88 9.20 -12.30
CA GLN A 45 -23.89 9.29 -11.29
C GLN A 45 -25.30 9.04 -11.89
N GLY A 46 -25.69 7.82 -11.92
CA GLY A 46 -27.05 7.48 -11.73
C GLY A 46 -27.04 6.74 -10.42
N ASP A 47 -28.08 6.71 -9.66
CA ASP A 47 -28.24 5.91 -8.47
C ASP A 47 -27.76 4.49 -8.76
N SER A 48 -26.44 4.27 -8.64
CA SER A 48 -25.80 3.00 -8.95
C SER A 48 -26.10 2.04 -7.81
N ILE A 49 -27.36 1.68 -7.73
CA ILE A 49 -27.82 0.58 -6.90
C ILE A 49 -27.64 -0.66 -7.75
N ASN A 50 -26.86 -1.62 -7.27
CA ASN A 50 -26.77 -2.90 -7.96
C ASN A 50 -28.09 -3.68 -7.81
N PHE A 51 -28.22 -4.79 -8.53
CA PHE A 51 -29.44 -5.64 -8.48
C PHE A 51 -29.74 -6.22 -7.08
N LYS A 52 -28.79 -6.12 -6.11
CA LYS A 52 -28.97 -6.50 -4.70
C LYS A 52 -29.44 -5.34 -3.82
N GLY A 53 -29.56 -4.13 -4.38
CA GLY A 53 -29.92 -2.93 -3.64
C GLY A 53 -28.77 -2.21 -2.96
N ASP A 54 -27.52 -2.63 -3.18
CA ASP A 54 -26.35 -1.97 -2.59
C ASP A 54 -26.02 -0.70 -3.36
N LYS A 55 -25.83 0.40 -2.65
CA LYS A 55 -25.39 1.67 -3.24
C LYS A 55 -23.89 1.63 -3.56
N PHE A 56 -23.54 2.23 -4.70
CA PHE A 56 -22.14 2.46 -5.02
C PHE A 56 -21.50 3.44 -4.01
N THR A 57 -20.32 3.10 -3.52
CA THR A 57 -19.51 3.96 -2.66
C THR A 57 -18.14 4.17 -3.30
N THR A 58 -17.44 5.26 -2.95
CA THR A 58 -16.06 5.49 -3.42
C THR A 58 -15.14 4.32 -3.07
N GLY A 59 -15.36 3.66 -1.93
CA GLY A 59 -14.61 2.45 -1.54
C GLY A 59 -14.73 1.30 -2.53
N ASN A 60 -15.82 1.21 -3.28
CA ASN A 60 -15.98 0.18 -4.30
C ASN A 60 -14.98 0.32 -5.46
N LEU A 61 -14.40 1.51 -5.67
CA LEU A 61 -13.35 1.72 -6.67
C LEU A 61 -12.09 0.92 -6.38
N LEU A 62 -11.84 0.56 -5.11
CA LEU A 62 -10.71 -0.33 -4.75
C LEU A 62 -10.79 -1.69 -5.43
N LYS A 63 -11.96 -2.14 -5.87
CA LYS A 63 -12.13 -3.38 -6.64
C LYS A 63 -11.60 -3.26 -8.07
N THR A 64 -11.34 -2.04 -8.56
CA THR A 64 -10.72 -1.83 -9.86
C THR A 64 -9.33 -2.45 -9.88
N LYS A 65 -9.11 -3.35 -10.83
CA LYS A 65 -7.81 -4.01 -11.00
C LYS A 65 -6.83 -3.03 -11.62
N VAL A 66 -5.67 -2.91 -11.00
CA VAL A 66 -4.51 -2.18 -11.54
C VAL A 66 -3.32 -3.13 -11.55
N SER A 67 -2.41 -2.94 -12.50
CA SER A 67 -1.16 -3.71 -12.49
C SER A 67 -0.35 -3.32 -11.26
N LEU A 68 0.06 -4.30 -10.47
CA LEU A 68 0.95 -4.12 -9.31
C LEU A 68 2.42 -4.13 -9.71
N ASP A 69 2.69 -4.36 -11.00
CA ASP A 69 4.03 -4.49 -11.52
C ASP A 69 4.71 -3.11 -11.61
N PHE A 70 5.91 -3.03 -11.06
CA PHE A 70 6.79 -1.85 -11.13
C PHE A 70 7.81 -1.94 -12.27
N ASP A 71 7.92 -3.10 -12.95
CA ASP A 71 8.81 -3.30 -14.09
C ASP A 71 8.33 -2.51 -15.29
N GLY A 72 9.22 -1.66 -15.83
CA GLY A 72 8.93 -0.82 -17.00
C GLY A 72 8.07 0.41 -16.74
N GLY A 73 7.59 0.61 -15.52
CA GLY A 73 6.86 1.80 -15.09
C GLY A 73 7.77 2.87 -14.51
N ARG A 74 7.34 4.13 -14.59
CA ARG A 74 7.99 5.21 -13.81
C ARG A 74 7.55 5.10 -12.37
N TYR A 75 8.50 5.09 -11.45
CA TYR A 75 8.26 5.21 -10.02
C TYR A 75 9.24 6.22 -9.43
N GLU A 76 8.87 6.76 -8.31
CA GLU A 76 9.68 7.68 -7.52
C GLU A 76 9.97 7.07 -6.18
N ARG A 77 11.23 7.18 -5.73
CA ARG A 77 11.60 6.78 -4.37
C ARG A 77 11.23 7.90 -3.43
N MET A 78 10.35 7.61 -2.47
CA MET A 78 9.90 8.55 -1.47
C MET A 78 10.32 8.10 -0.07
N VAL A 79 10.81 9.05 0.71
CA VAL A 79 11.26 8.83 2.09
C VAL A 79 10.20 9.33 3.03
N ALA A 80 9.93 8.55 4.07
CA ALA A 80 8.99 8.93 5.11
C ALA A 80 9.48 10.15 5.92
N ASP A 81 8.55 10.97 6.36
CA ASP A 81 8.83 12.10 7.25
C ASP A 81 9.16 11.64 8.68
N THR A 82 9.37 12.57 9.60
CA THR A 82 9.72 12.27 11.00
C THR A 82 8.61 11.51 11.75
N ALA A 83 7.35 11.63 11.31
CA ALA A 83 6.22 10.88 11.84
C ALA A 83 6.06 9.49 11.18
N GLY A 84 6.84 9.21 10.13
CA GLY A 84 6.83 7.97 9.38
C GLY A 84 5.87 7.96 8.19
N TYR A 85 5.28 9.10 7.82
CA TYR A 85 4.37 9.20 6.69
C TYR A 85 5.06 9.60 5.39
N VAL A 86 4.62 9.02 4.30
CA VAL A 86 4.84 9.51 2.94
C VAL A 86 3.54 10.10 2.44
N THR A 87 3.58 11.35 2.00
CA THR A 87 2.40 12.11 1.54
C THR A 87 2.45 12.25 0.03
N VAL A 88 1.32 12.04 -0.63
CA VAL A 88 1.16 12.20 -2.07
C VAL A 88 0.10 13.25 -2.40
N ALA A 89 0.05 13.69 -3.66
CA ALA A 89 -0.89 14.70 -4.07
C ALA A 89 -2.35 14.22 -3.95
N LYS A 90 -3.21 15.08 -3.44
CA LYS A 90 -4.65 14.81 -3.38
C LYS A 90 -5.25 14.87 -4.78
N ALA A 91 -6.25 14.04 -5.03
CA ALA A 91 -7.08 14.12 -6.22
C ALA A 91 -7.81 15.48 -6.29
N ASP A 92 -7.85 16.07 -7.48
CA ASP A 92 -8.54 17.36 -7.74
C ASP A 92 -9.98 17.14 -8.21
N LYS A 93 -10.18 16.34 -9.26
CA LYS A 93 -11.49 16.08 -9.86
C LYS A 93 -11.81 14.59 -9.95
N ASP A 94 -10.84 13.82 -10.44
CA ASP A 94 -10.97 12.38 -10.61
C ASP A 94 -10.33 11.64 -9.44
N ASN A 95 -10.75 10.40 -9.21
CA ASN A 95 -10.08 9.56 -8.24
C ASN A 95 -8.71 9.11 -8.77
N LEU A 96 -7.72 9.02 -7.89
CA LEU A 96 -6.36 8.63 -8.22
C LEU A 96 -5.94 7.41 -7.42
N PHE A 97 -5.34 6.41 -8.08
CA PHE A 97 -4.60 5.36 -7.42
C PHE A 97 -3.12 5.67 -7.37
N TYR A 98 -2.53 5.52 -6.19
CA TYR A 98 -1.09 5.45 -5.98
C TYR A 98 -0.71 4.03 -5.55
N LEU A 99 0.39 3.52 -6.07
CA LEU A 99 0.96 2.26 -5.63
C LEU A 99 2.24 2.54 -4.85
N PHE A 100 2.28 2.06 -3.61
CA PHE A 100 3.45 2.11 -2.73
C PHE A 100 4.02 0.71 -2.63
N ALA A 101 5.28 0.52 -2.97
CA ALA A 101 5.96 -0.75 -2.84
C ALA A 101 7.13 -0.67 -1.89
N THR A 102 7.26 -1.69 -1.07
CA THR A 102 8.44 -1.93 -0.22
C THR A 102 8.68 -3.44 -0.09
N ASN A 103 9.90 -3.81 0.32
CA ASN A 103 10.24 -5.20 0.57
C ASN A 103 10.59 -5.39 2.04
N LEU A 104 10.09 -6.49 2.61
CA LEU A 104 10.46 -6.94 3.95
C LEU A 104 11.26 -8.22 3.83
N ARG A 105 12.31 -8.35 4.63
CA ARG A 105 13.14 -9.55 4.72
C ARG A 105 13.53 -9.79 6.17
N ALA A 106 13.42 -11.02 6.61
CA ALA A 106 13.83 -11.45 7.93
C ALA A 106 15.08 -12.34 7.85
N GLU A 107 16.05 -12.13 8.74
CA GLU A 107 17.25 -12.98 8.84
C GLU A 107 16.92 -14.37 9.42
N ARG A 108 15.84 -14.46 10.18
CA ARG A 108 15.36 -15.68 10.80
C ARG A 108 13.84 -15.74 10.73
N PHE A 109 13.28 -16.94 10.95
CA PHE A 109 11.83 -17.09 11.03
C PHE A 109 11.22 -16.07 12.01
N MET A 110 10.21 -15.36 11.54
CA MET A 110 9.57 -14.28 12.29
C MET A 110 8.08 -14.27 12.04
N LYS A 111 7.32 -14.04 13.11
CA LYS A 111 5.90 -13.71 13.02
C LYS A 111 5.71 -12.28 13.47
N GLY A 112 4.76 -11.61 12.86
CA GLY A 112 4.41 -10.27 13.26
C GLY A 112 3.25 -9.70 12.48
N LYS A 113 2.99 -8.44 12.70
CA LYS A 113 1.93 -7.68 12.04
C LYS A 113 2.53 -6.48 11.32
N LEU A 114 2.19 -6.35 10.04
CA LEU A 114 2.39 -5.11 9.32
C LEU A 114 1.19 -4.21 9.59
N ASN A 115 1.39 -3.16 10.36
CA ASN A 115 0.40 -2.15 10.68
C ASN A 115 0.45 -1.03 9.65
N VAL A 116 -0.62 -0.85 8.89
CA VAL A 116 -0.75 0.16 7.85
C VAL A 116 -1.65 1.28 8.33
N TYR A 117 -1.15 2.51 8.30
CA TYR A 117 -1.86 3.72 8.72
C TYR A 117 -2.03 4.65 7.52
N SER A 118 -3.26 5.01 7.23
CA SER A 118 -3.59 6.01 6.22
C SER A 118 -4.98 6.59 6.48
N PRO A 119 -5.20 7.90 6.31
CA PRO A 119 -6.54 8.48 6.31
C PRO A 119 -7.32 8.13 5.03
N ALA A 120 -6.63 7.70 3.97
CA ALA A 120 -7.25 7.30 2.71
C ALA A 120 -7.69 5.83 2.72
N ARG A 121 -8.44 5.45 1.70
CA ARG A 121 -8.82 4.06 1.40
C ARG A 121 -7.65 3.34 0.77
N PHE A 122 -7.46 2.07 1.09
CA PHE A 122 -6.36 1.30 0.51
C PHE A 122 -6.62 -0.21 0.52
N GLU A 123 -5.84 -0.92 -0.28
CA GLU A 123 -5.75 -2.37 -0.31
C GLU A 123 -4.28 -2.79 -0.21
N VAL A 124 -4.01 -3.76 0.65
CA VAL A 124 -2.65 -4.27 0.90
C VAL A 124 -2.47 -5.60 0.20
N PHE A 125 -1.41 -5.70 -0.58
CA PHE A 125 -0.97 -6.92 -1.25
C PHE A 125 0.36 -7.39 -0.67
N VAL A 126 0.47 -8.68 -0.47
CA VAL A 126 1.71 -9.36 -0.09
C VAL A 126 2.04 -10.40 -1.15
N ASN A 127 3.18 -10.25 -1.80
CA ASN A 127 3.58 -11.10 -2.93
C ASN A 127 2.48 -11.22 -4.01
N GLY A 128 1.81 -10.10 -4.32
CA GLY A 128 0.74 -10.03 -5.30
C GLY A 128 -0.65 -10.50 -4.83
N GLU A 129 -0.76 -11.02 -3.62
CA GLU A 129 -2.02 -11.51 -3.06
C GLU A 129 -2.66 -10.45 -2.14
N SER A 130 -3.95 -10.12 -2.36
CA SER A 130 -4.71 -9.20 -1.52
C SER A 130 -4.89 -9.80 -0.11
N LYS A 131 -4.48 -9.04 0.91
CA LYS A 131 -4.54 -9.48 2.31
C LYS A 131 -5.52 -8.67 3.14
N GLN A 132 -5.60 -7.37 2.90
CA GLN A 132 -6.49 -6.47 3.66
C GLN A 132 -6.98 -5.32 2.79
N VAL A 133 -8.19 -4.88 3.07
CA VAL A 133 -8.84 -3.74 2.40
C VAL A 133 -9.42 -2.80 3.45
N LYS A 134 -9.17 -1.52 3.29
CA LYS A 134 -9.80 -0.44 4.06
C LYS A 134 -10.64 0.42 3.10
N GLU A 135 -11.95 0.32 3.18
CA GLU A 135 -12.89 0.96 2.25
C GLU A 135 -13.33 2.38 2.68
N THR A 136 -12.97 2.81 3.89
CA THR A 136 -13.35 4.11 4.45
C THR A 136 -12.18 5.08 4.49
N ALA A 137 -12.48 6.37 4.35
CA ALA A 137 -11.52 7.44 4.59
C ALA A 137 -11.85 8.17 5.89
N GLU A 138 -10.84 8.64 6.60
CA GLU A 138 -10.98 9.47 7.79
C GLU A 138 -10.80 10.95 7.48
N ASP A 139 -11.46 11.77 8.29
CA ASP A 139 -11.45 13.22 8.18
C ASP A 139 -10.30 13.88 8.95
N SER A 140 -9.59 13.12 9.79
CA SER A 140 -8.45 13.60 10.57
C SER A 140 -7.47 12.48 10.94
N LEU A 141 -6.21 12.83 11.20
CA LEU A 141 -5.19 11.85 11.65
C LEU A 141 -5.53 11.22 13.00
N SER A 142 -6.23 11.91 13.87
CA SER A 142 -6.63 11.39 15.19
C SER A 142 -7.60 10.20 15.09
N GLN A 143 -8.30 10.07 13.98
CA GLN A 143 -9.23 8.96 13.71
C GLN A 143 -8.53 7.74 13.06
N VAL A 144 -7.34 7.92 12.50
CA VAL A 144 -6.63 6.85 11.82
C VAL A 144 -6.25 5.75 12.81
N ARG A 145 -6.64 4.52 12.49
CA ARG A 145 -6.29 3.30 13.22
C ARG A 145 -5.47 2.38 12.30
N PRO A 146 -4.57 1.56 12.87
CA PRO A 146 -3.83 0.61 12.07
C PRO A 146 -4.75 -0.44 11.45
N THR A 147 -4.50 -0.73 10.18
CA THR A 147 -5.00 -1.93 9.52
C THR A 147 -3.88 -2.96 9.56
N ALA A 148 -4.07 -4.04 10.30
CA ALA A 148 -3.03 -5.04 10.55
C ALA A 148 -3.08 -6.17 9.53
N VAL A 149 -1.93 -6.52 8.98
CA VAL A 149 -1.72 -7.70 8.15
C VAL A 149 -0.78 -8.64 8.87
N SER A 150 -1.26 -9.82 9.26
CA SER A 150 -0.42 -10.85 9.88
C SER A 150 0.53 -11.45 8.85
N LEU A 151 1.82 -11.47 9.19
CA LEU A 151 2.87 -12.02 8.36
C LEU A 151 3.62 -13.13 9.08
N ARG A 152 3.91 -14.18 8.33
CA ARG A 152 4.86 -15.24 8.72
C ARG A 152 5.99 -15.17 7.71
N MET A 153 7.17 -14.82 8.16
CA MET A 153 8.32 -14.60 7.29
C MET A 153 9.36 -15.68 7.53
N ASP A 154 9.70 -16.37 6.47
CA ASP A 154 10.77 -17.37 6.46
C ASP A 154 12.15 -16.69 6.37
N PRO A 155 13.21 -17.33 6.89
CA PRO A 155 14.56 -16.79 6.80
C PRO A 155 14.95 -16.53 5.35
N GLU A 156 15.59 -15.39 5.11
CA GLU A 156 16.14 -14.97 3.82
C GLU A 156 15.12 -14.87 2.66
N ALA A 157 13.82 -15.03 2.93
CA ALA A 157 12.77 -14.81 1.94
C ALA A 157 12.42 -13.32 1.83
N ASP A 158 12.18 -12.86 0.59
CA ASP A 158 11.73 -11.51 0.31
C ASP A 158 10.19 -11.48 0.23
N TYR A 159 9.60 -10.53 0.93
CA TYR A 159 8.16 -10.28 0.91
C TYR A 159 7.91 -8.92 0.29
N GLU A 160 7.39 -8.92 -0.93
CA GLU A 160 6.97 -7.71 -1.60
C GLU A 160 5.64 -7.24 -1.02
N ILE A 161 5.62 -6.02 -0.51
CA ILE A 161 4.42 -5.36 0.00
C ILE A 161 4.05 -4.26 -1.00
N VAL A 162 2.87 -4.35 -1.56
CA VAL A 162 2.31 -3.30 -2.41
C VAL A 162 1.01 -2.80 -1.80
N ILE A 163 0.90 -1.49 -1.64
CA ILE A 163 -0.29 -0.84 -1.12
C ILE A 163 -0.88 0.04 -2.21
N LYS A 164 -2.09 -0.33 -2.63
CA LYS A 164 -2.91 0.44 -3.57
C LYS A 164 -3.75 1.42 -2.77
N LEU A 165 -3.39 2.69 -2.81
CA LEU A 165 -4.04 3.78 -2.09
C LEU A 165 -4.95 4.57 -3.03
N LEU A 166 -6.18 4.79 -2.61
CA LEU A 166 -7.18 5.56 -3.36
C LEU A 166 -7.34 6.94 -2.74
N SER A 167 -7.03 7.96 -3.54
CA SER A 167 -7.33 9.36 -3.25
C SER A 167 -8.57 9.81 -4.00
N SER A 168 -9.50 10.46 -3.31
CA SER A 168 -10.69 11.08 -3.88
C SER A 168 -10.68 12.58 -3.66
N ALA A 169 -11.27 13.34 -4.59
CA ALA A 169 -11.45 14.78 -4.44
C ALA A 169 -12.31 15.15 -3.22
N ASP A 170 -13.23 14.25 -2.85
CA ASP A 170 -14.15 14.44 -1.71
C ASP A 170 -13.48 14.17 -0.35
N ASP A 171 -12.31 13.54 -0.32
CA ASP A 171 -11.60 13.27 0.92
C ASP A 171 -11.13 14.59 1.55
N LYS A 172 -11.30 14.75 2.86
CA LYS A 172 -10.86 15.96 3.57
C LYS A 172 -9.35 15.99 3.80
N MET A 173 -8.77 14.81 4.04
CA MET A 173 -7.35 14.66 4.32
C MET A 173 -6.54 14.50 3.05
N GLN A 174 -5.28 14.96 3.09
CA GLN A 174 -4.29 14.63 2.09
C GLN A 174 -3.94 13.14 2.20
N PRO A 175 -3.84 12.42 1.08
CA PRO A 175 -3.49 11.01 1.13
C PRO A 175 -2.03 10.84 1.57
N MET A 176 -1.85 10.02 2.59
CA MET A 176 -0.55 9.69 3.17
C MET A 176 -0.56 8.26 3.69
N LEU A 177 0.62 7.66 3.76
CA LEU A 177 0.81 6.28 4.16
C LEU A 177 1.96 6.14 5.14
N LYS A 178 1.76 5.34 6.19
CA LYS A 178 2.79 4.89 7.12
C LYS A 178 2.64 3.38 7.34
N CYS A 179 3.74 2.66 7.34
CA CYS A 179 3.78 1.25 7.73
C CYS A 179 4.75 1.03 8.87
N GLU A 180 4.36 0.20 9.81
CA GLU A 180 5.18 -0.24 10.94
C GLU A 180 5.06 -1.75 11.08
N PHE A 181 6.18 -2.44 11.24
CA PHE A 181 6.19 -3.86 11.53
C PHE A 181 6.33 -4.08 13.03
N GLU A 182 5.38 -4.81 13.60
CA GLU A 182 5.34 -5.20 15.00
C GLU A 182 5.61 -6.70 15.09
N LYS A 183 6.71 -7.06 15.74
CA LYS A 183 7.10 -8.45 15.95
C LYS A 183 6.27 -9.07 17.09
N GLU A 184 5.76 -10.29 16.86
CA GLU A 184 5.14 -11.15 17.89
C GLU A 184 6.16 -11.99 18.66
#